data_1ba69c24bb1431677b08118f56dda6d5
#
_entry.id   1ba69c24bb1431677b08118f56dda6d5
#
_cell.length_a   1.000
_cell.length_b   1.000
_cell.length_c   1.000
_cell.angle_alpha   90.00
_cell.angle_beta   90.00
_cell.angle_gamma   90.00
#
_symmetry.space_group_name_H-M   'P 1'
#
loop_
_entity.id
_entity.type
_entity.pdbx_description
1 polymer ?
#
loop_
_entity_poly.entity_id
_entity_poly.type
_entity_poly.pdbx_seq_one_letter_code
_entity_poly.pdbx_strand_id
1 'polypeptide(L)'
;GWTVYGVEPNDDMQKEAEKRLSAFPRFHSVAGTAERTGLPGASVDLVTAAQSFHWFDAAAFKRECRRILSGGGKVALIWNSRVEDSPIAREEGNIHRLYCPCFYGFSGGLAKLTDSIGAFFNHRFQIFRFPNDLSYTREQYLRRMMSTSYALTEGGEERSSWLDALEKLFDRFETEGRVTVPNETVVYLGKC
;
A
#
# COMPACT_ATOMS: atom_id res chain seq x y z
N GLY A 1 9.33 -4.11 23.78
CA GLY A 1 8.99 -4.12 22.37
C GLY A 1 8.02 -5.24 22.04
N TRP A 2 7.40 -5.20 20.88
CA TRP A 2 6.42 -6.17 20.40
C TRP A 2 7.13 -7.42 19.84
N THR A 3 6.48 -8.58 19.92
CA THR A 3 6.82 -9.76 19.12
C THR A 3 6.03 -9.69 17.83
N VAL A 4 6.70 -9.86 16.68
CA VAL A 4 6.10 -9.70 15.36
C VAL A 4 6.25 -11.01 14.57
N TYR A 5 5.16 -11.50 14.04
CA TYR A 5 5.12 -12.63 13.11
C TYR A 5 4.85 -12.09 11.70
N GLY A 6 5.85 -12.19 10.82
CA GLY A 6 5.72 -11.86 9.41
C GLY A 6 5.25 -13.07 8.63
N VAL A 7 3.99 -13.08 8.22
CA VAL A 7 3.40 -14.18 7.44
C VAL A 7 3.50 -13.85 5.96
N GLU A 8 4.20 -14.66 5.18
CA GLU A 8 4.47 -14.42 3.76
C GLU A 8 4.41 -15.75 2.97
N PRO A 9 3.59 -15.86 1.92
CA PRO A 9 3.52 -17.06 1.09
C PRO A 9 4.63 -17.17 0.04
N ASN A 10 5.31 -16.08 -0.31
CA ASN A 10 6.36 -16.08 -1.33
C ASN A 10 7.73 -16.28 -0.68
N ASP A 11 8.42 -17.35 -1.03
CA ASP A 11 9.71 -17.74 -0.47
C ASP A 11 10.80 -16.68 -0.64
N ASP A 12 10.83 -15.96 -1.77
CA ASP A 12 11.87 -14.96 -2.03
C ASP A 12 11.63 -13.70 -1.21
N MET A 13 10.37 -13.30 -1.06
CA MET A 13 9.99 -12.20 -0.19
C MET A 13 10.26 -12.54 1.28
N GLN A 14 9.98 -13.77 1.68
CA GLN A 14 10.25 -14.26 3.03
C GLN A 14 11.75 -14.21 3.34
N LYS A 15 12.61 -14.74 2.47
CA LYS A 15 14.08 -14.69 2.61
C LYS A 15 14.60 -13.26 2.70
N GLU A 16 14.07 -12.35 1.89
CA GLU A 16 14.48 -10.95 1.93
C GLU A 16 14.05 -10.27 3.25
N ALA A 17 12.87 -10.57 3.76
CA ALA A 17 12.41 -10.10 5.07
C ALA A 17 13.31 -10.63 6.19
N GLU A 18 13.63 -11.91 6.21
CA GLU A 18 14.55 -12.54 7.19
C GLU A 18 15.92 -11.88 7.18
N LYS A 19 16.48 -11.63 5.98
CA LYS A 19 17.76 -10.93 5.82
C LYS A 19 17.72 -9.52 6.38
N ARG A 20 16.70 -8.73 6.03
CA ARG A 20 16.59 -7.33 6.46
C ARG A 20 16.28 -7.18 7.94
N LEU A 21 15.53 -8.13 8.50
CA LEU A 21 15.07 -8.08 9.88
C LEU A 21 15.87 -8.97 10.83
N SER A 22 17.00 -9.52 10.38
CA SER A 22 17.88 -10.39 11.17
C SER A 22 18.38 -9.75 12.48
N ALA A 23 18.51 -8.43 12.52
CA ALA A 23 18.90 -7.70 13.72
C ALA A 23 17.76 -7.54 14.77
N PHE A 24 16.55 -7.95 14.44
CA PHE A 24 15.38 -7.82 15.33
C PHE A 24 14.99 -9.18 15.94
N PRO A 25 15.44 -9.52 17.18
CA PRO A 25 15.29 -10.86 17.75
C PRO A 25 13.83 -11.24 18.06
N ARG A 26 12.90 -10.29 17.99
CA ARG A 26 11.47 -10.52 18.18
C ARG A 26 10.67 -10.58 16.87
N PHE A 27 11.35 -10.58 15.74
CA PHE A 27 10.74 -10.84 14.45
C PHE A 27 10.83 -12.35 14.16
N HIS A 28 9.71 -12.94 13.78
CA HIS A 28 9.60 -14.34 13.41
C HIS A 28 8.99 -14.43 12.02
N SER A 29 9.71 -15.03 11.10
CA SER A 29 9.24 -15.32 9.74
C SER A 29 8.39 -16.58 9.76
N VAL A 30 7.24 -16.54 9.09
CA VAL A 30 6.29 -17.66 9.03
C VAL A 30 5.84 -17.85 7.59
N ALA A 31 6.06 -19.04 7.05
CA ALA A 31 5.51 -19.43 5.75
C ALA A 31 4.00 -19.67 5.88
N GLY A 32 3.20 -18.90 5.13
CA GLY A 32 1.74 -19.00 5.21
C GLY A 32 1.04 -17.94 4.38
N THR A 33 -0.27 -18.03 4.29
CA THR A 33 -1.11 -17.03 3.62
C THR A 33 -1.93 -16.26 4.64
N ALA A 34 -2.55 -15.15 4.20
CA ALA A 34 -3.46 -14.38 5.05
C ALA A 34 -4.65 -15.23 5.55
N GLU A 35 -5.11 -16.17 4.72
CA GLU A 35 -6.24 -17.06 5.01
C GLU A 35 -5.86 -18.27 5.87
N ARG A 36 -4.55 -18.57 5.96
CA ARG A 36 -3.99 -19.71 6.72
C ARG A 36 -2.57 -19.37 7.17
N THR A 37 -2.48 -18.68 8.30
CA THR A 37 -1.21 -18.18 8.84
C THR A 37 -0.32 -19.26 9.45
N GLY A 38 -0.89 -20.40 9.87
CA GLY A 38 -0.18 -21.40 10.65
C GLY A 38 0.02 -21.03 12.13
N LEU A 39 -0.33 -19.83 12.55
CA LEU A 39 -0.20 -19.41 13.95
C LEU A 39 -1.20 -20.12 14.87
N PRO A 40 -0.87 -20.31 16.16
CA PRO A 40 -1.81 -20.85 17.14
C PRO A 40 -3.06 -19.99 17.30
N GLY A 41 -4.16 -20.57 17.73
CA GLY A 41 -5.37 -19.84 18.09
C GLY A 41 -5.13 -18.90 19.28
N ALA A 42 -5.78 -17.74 19.30
CA ALA A 42 -5.72 -16.75 20.38
C ALA A 42 -4.27 -16.37 20.78
N SER A 43 -3.36 -16.24 19.80
CA SER A 43 -1.93 -16.05 20.01
C SER A 43 -1.42 -14.64 19.71
N VAL A 44 -2.24 -13.78 19.10
CA VAL A 44 -1.84 -12.41 18.73
C VAL A 44 -2.87 -11.38 19.18
N ASP A 45 -2.39 -10.18 19.52
CA ASP A 45 -3.26 -9.09 19.99
C ASP A 45 -3.64 -8.14 18.85
N LEU A 46 -2.86 -8.13 17.78
CA LEU A 46 -3.08 -7.27 16.61
C LEU A 46 -2.68 -8.02 15.35
N VAL A 47 -3.56 -7.97 14.35
CA VAL A 47 -3.26 -8.37 12.97
C VAL A 47 -3.15 -7.10 12.14
N THR A 48 -2.07 -6.98 11.35
CA THR A 48 -1.91 -5.86 10.41
C THR A 48 -1.82 -6.38 8.98
N ALA A 49 -2.51 -5.73 8.05
CA ALA A 49 -2.38 -5.95 6.61
C ALA A 49 -2.13 -4.60 5.93
N ALA A 50 -0.89 -4.39 5.47
CA ALA A 50 -0.50 -3.15 4.82
C ALA A 50 -0.37 -3.37 3.31
N GLN A 51 -1.12 -2.61 2.51
CA GLN A 51 -1.11 -2.64 1.03
C GLN A 51 -1.39 -4.05 0.44
N SER A 52 -2.12 -4.92 1.15
CA SER A 52 -2.25 -6.33 0.76
C SER A 52 -3.68 -6.88 0.80
N PHE A 53 -4.58 -6.32 1.59
CA PHE A 53 -5.94 -6.84 1.79
C PHE A 53 -6.73 -7.05 0.48
N HIS A 54 -6.46 -6.27 -0.57
CA HIS A 54 -7.12 -6.41 -1.87
C HIS A 54 -6.73 -7.68 -2.64
N TRP A 55 -5.72 -8.41 -2.18
CA TRP A 55 -5.32 -9.72 -2.72
C TRP A 55 -5.96 -10.90 -1.98
N PHE A 56 -6.59 -10.65 -0.83
CA PHE A 56 -7.07 -11.71 0.05
C PHE A 56 -8.49 -12.14 -0.28
N ASP A 57 -8.81 -13.41 0.00
CA ASP A 57 -10.19 -13.81 0.26
C ASP A 57 -10.62 -13.21 1.60
N ALA A 58 -11.36 -12.12 1.55
CA ALA A 58 -11.73 -11.36 2.74
C ALA A 58 -12.52 -12.20 3.77
N ALA A 59 -13.34 -13.17 3.32
CA ALA A 59 -14.12 -14.02 4.21
C ALA A 59 -13.23 -15.06 4.91
N ALA A 60 -12.30 -15.66 4.17
CA ALA A 60 -11.35 -16.62 4.74
C ALA A 60 -10.36 -15.91 5.67
N PHE A 61 -9.83 -14.76 5.29
CA PHE A 61 -8.98 -13.93 6.14
C PHE A 61 -9.67 -13.51 7.43
N LYS A 62 -10.94 -13.12 7.36
CA LYS A 62 -11.74 -12.79 8.54
C LYS A 62 -11.86 -13.98 9.51
N ARG A 63 -12.09 -15.18 8.99
CA ARG A 63 -12.12 -16.39 9.82
C ARG A 63 -10.78 -16.66 10.49
N GLU A 64 -9.69 -16.52 9.75
CA GLU A 64 -8.34 -16.71 10.27
C GLU A 64 -7.99 -15.65 11.33
N CYS A 65 -8.29 -14.38 11.08
CA CYS A 65 -8.12 -13.32 12.09
C CYS A 65 -8.86 -13.65 13.40
N ARG A 66 -10.11 -14.10 13.32
CA ARG A 66 -10.89 -14.50 14.49
C ARG A 66 -10.27 -15.67 15.24
N ARG A 67 -9.64 -16.59 14.53
CA ARG A 67 -9.00 -17.75 15.10
C ARG A 67 -7.73 -17.39 15.87
N ILE A 68 -6.88 -16.52 15.30
CA ILE A 68 -5.56 -16.22 15.87
C ILE A 68 -5.58 -15.05 16.86
N LEU A 69 -6.57 -14.16 16.79
CA LEU A 69 -6.66 -13.02 17.71
C LEU A 69 -7.03 -13.49 19.13
N SER A 70 -6.33 -12.93 20.11
CA SER A 70 -6.67 -13.04 21.53
C SER A 70 -7.97 -12.30 21.86
N GLY A 71 -8.56 -12.57 23.02
CA GLY A 71 -9.80 -11.92 23.46
C GLY A 71 -9.64 -10.41 23.58
N GLY A 72 -10.20 -9.68 22.65
CA GLY A 72 -10.08 -8.21 22.57
C GLY A 72 -9.13 -7.70 21.50
N GLY A 73 -8.44 -8.59 20.80
CA GLY A 73 -7.55 -8.25 19.69
C GLY A 73 -8.24 -7.52 18.55
N LYS A 74 -7.48 -6.82 17.74
CA LYS A 74 -7.98 -5.98 16.65
C LYS A 74 -7.25 -6.30 15.34
N VAL A 75 -7.86 -5.88 14.23
CA VAL A 75 -7.23 -5.87 12.91
C VAL A 75 -7.03 -4.43 12.47
N ALA A 76 -5.87 -4.14 11.90
CA ALA A 76 -5.56 -2.88 11.25
C ALA A 76 -5.29 -3.12 9.75
N LEU A 77 -6.16 -2.59 8.90
CA LEU A 77 -5.94 -2.56 7.47
C LEU A 77 -5.34 -1.21 7.12
N ILE A 78 -4.19 -1.20 6.42
CA ILE A 78 -3.36 0.00 6.26
C ILE A 78 -3.09 0.25 4.78
N TRP A 79 -3.27 1.49 4.33
CA TRP A 79 -2.89 1.94 3.00
C TRP A 79 -2.14 3.27 3.05
N ASN A 80 -1.19 3.39 2.16
CA ASN A 80 -0.64 4.69 1.78
C ASN A 80 -1.36 5.15 0.52
N SER A 81 -1.99 6.30 0.60
CA SER A 81 -2.77 6.87 -0.48
C SER A 81 -2.29 8.26 -0.81
N ARG A 82 -2.35 8.63 -2.09
CA ARG A 82 -2.12 10.03 -2.48
C ARG A 82 -3.28 10.90 -2.02
N VAL A 83 -2.96 12.13 -1.67
CA VAL A 83 -3.96 13.19 -1.52
C VAL A 83 -4.32 13.64 -2.93
N GLU A 84 -5.34 13.00 -3.51
CA GLU A 84 -5.72 13.17 -4.93
C GLU A 84 -6.14 14.61 -5.26
N ASP A 85 -6.63 15.35 -4.27
CA ASP A 85 -7.02 16.75 -4.40
C ASP A 85 -5.84 17.73 -4.41
N SER A 86 -4.63 17.28 -4.13
CA SER A 86 -3.45 18.14 -4.20
C SER A 86 -3.19 18.62 -5.62
N PRO A 87 -2.69 19.86 -5.82
CA PRO A 87 -2.43 20.40 -7.16
C PRO A 87 -1.57 19.49 -8.02
N ILE A 88 -0.47 18.98 -7.46
CA ILE A 88 0.44 18.08 -8.19
C ILE A 88 -0.24 16.75 -8.57
N ALA A 89 -1.03 16.17 -7.68
CA ALA A 89 -1.70 14.89 -7.96
C ALA A 89 -2.77 15.05 -9.05
N ARG A 90 -3.51 16.15 -9.05
CA ARG A 90 -4.51 16.43 -10.11
C ARG A 90 -3.84 16.54 -11.48
N GLU A 91 -2.75 17.28 -11.58
CA GLU A 91 -2.04 17.47 -12.84
C GLU A 91 -1.33 16.20 -13.31
N GLU A 92 -0.69 15.48 -12.40
CA GLU A 92 -0.11 14.17 -12.69
C GLU A 92 -1.19 13.19 -13.20
N GLY A 93 -2.37 13.17 -12.55
CA GLY A 93 -3.50 12.38 -12.99
C GLY A 93 -3.99 12.74 -14.39
N ASN A 94 -3.96 14.03 -14.77
CA ASN A 94 -4.31 14.48 -16.13
C ASN A 94 -3.28 13.96 -17.15
N ILE A 95 -1.99 14.03 -16.83
CA ILE A 95 -0.93 13.49 -17.69
C ILE A 95 -1.14 11.99 -17.89
N HIS A 96 -1.38 11.22 -16.82
CA HIS A 96 -1.60 9.79 -16.94
C HIS A 96 -2.86 9.45 -17.75
N ARG A 97 -3.96 10.19 -17.59
CA ARG A 97 -5.18 9.97 -18.41
C ARG A 97 -4.93 10.23 -19.89
N LEU A 98 -4.05 11.17 -20.20
CA LEU A 98 -3.74 11.51 -21.59
C LEU A 98 -2.87 10.44 -22.28
N TYR A 99 -1.87 9.91 -21.56
CA TYR A 99 -0.84 9.06 -22.15
C TYR A 99 -0.97 7.58 -21.80
N CYS A 100 -1.58 7.24 -20.67
CA CYS A 100 -1.58 5.87 -20.12
C CYS A 100 -3.00 5.26 -20.20
N PRO A 101 -3.32 4.45 -21.23
CA PRO A 101 -4.66 3.88 -21.41
C PRO A 101 -5.15 3.03 -20.23
N CYS A 102 -4.21 2.44 -19.48
CA CYS A 102 -4.51 1.60 -18.31
C CYS A 102 -4.57 2.38 -16.99
N PHE A 103 -4.54 3.71 -17.02
CA PHE A 103 -4.64 4.52 -15.83
C PHE A 103 -6.10 4.77 -15.43
N TYR A 104 -6.54 4.18 -14.33
CA TYR A 104 -7.89 4.33 -13.78
C TYR A 104 -7.93 5.11 -12.45
N GLY A 105 -6.88 5.88 -12.14
CA GLY A 105 -6.72 6.65 -10.91
C GLY A 105 -5.60 6.12 -10.02
N PHE A 106 -5.16 6.94 -9.07
CA PHE A 106 -4.04 6.60 -8.19
C PHE A 106 -4.39 5.57 -7.12
N SER A 107 -5.64 5.52 -6.70
CA SER A 107 -6.09 4.63 -5.62
C SER A 107 -6.20 3.17 -6.05
N GLY A 108 -5.96 2.84 -7.34
CA GLY A 108 -5.94 1.47 -7.86
C GLY A 108 -7.15 0.60 -7.49
N GLY A 109 -8.17 1.22 -6.90
CA GLY A 109 -9.34 0.50 -6.41
C GLY A 109 -9.64 0.64 -4.91
N LEU A 110 -8.97 1.53 -4.15
CA LEU A 110 -9.33 1.75 -2.75
C LEU A 110 -10.80 2.17 -2.61
N ALA A 111 -11.32 2.96 -3.56
CA ALA A 111 -12.76 3.27 -3.62
C ALA A 111 -13.62 2.00 -3.76
N LYS A 112 -13.16 0.99 -4.51
CA LYS A 112 -13.85 -0.31 -4.64
C LYS A 112 -13.69 -1.18 -3.39
N LEU A 113 -12.68 -0.93 -2.56
CA LEU A 113 -12.42 -1.68 -1.33
C LEU A 113 -13.24 -1.19 -0.14
N THR A 114 -13.83 0.00 -0.21
CA THR A 114 -14.59 0.58 0.91
C THR A 114 -15.71 -0.34 1.37
N ASP A 115 -16.45 -0.94 0.44
CA ASP A 115 -17.53 -1.88 0.76
C ASP A 115 -16.98 -3.18 1.36
N SER A 116 -15.87 -3.70 0.82
CA SER A 116 -15.21 -4.90 1.34
C SER A 116 -14.63 -4.68 2.73
N ILE A 117 -14.04 -3.51 3.00
CA ILE A 117 -13.57 -3.11 4.33
C ILE A 117 -14.74 -3.00 5.30
N GLY A 118 -15.84 -2.36 4.87
CA GLY A 118 -17.06 -2.25 5.64
C GLY A 118 -17.61 -3.63 6.05
N ALA A 119 -17.74 -4.53 5.09
CA ALA A 119 -18.21 -5.90 5.33
C ALA A 119 -17.24 -6.71 6.21
N PHE A 120 -15.93 -6.54 6.02
CA PHE A 120 -14.91 -7.19 6.84
C PHE A 120 -15.07 -6.85 8.33
N PHE A 121 -15.28 -5.58 8.67
CA PHE A 121 -15.45 -5.10 10.05
C PHE A 121 -16.91 -5.08 10.54
N ASN A 122 -17.87 -5.63 9.79
CA ASN A 122 -19.30 -5.50 10.09
C ASN A 122 -19.72 -4.03 10.28
N HIS A 123 -19.13 -3.12 9.49
CA HIS A 123 -19.32 -1.66 9.57
C HIS A 123 -18.97 -1.03 10.94
N ARG A 124 -18.11 -1.68 11.73
CA ARG A 124 -17.69 -1.22 13.07
C ARG A 124 -16.17 -1.09 13.15
N PHE A 125 -15.66 0.03 12.66
CA PHE A 125 -14.22 0.37 12.67
C PHE A 125 -14.00 1.86 12.84
N GLN A 126 -12.78 2.21 13.24
CA GLN A 126 -12.29 3.58 13.29
C GLN A 126 -11.35 3.82 12.13
N ILE A 127 -11.33 5.05 11.61
CA ILE A 127 -10.40 5.47 10.57
C ILE A 127 -9.45 6.49 11.17
N PHE A 128 -8.15 6.22 10.99
CA PHE A 128 -7.09 7.16 11.35
C PHE A 128 -6.37 7.55 10.07
N ARG A 129 -5.99 8.83 9.97
CA ARG A 129 -5.24 9.38 8.85
C ARG A 129 -4.01 10.10 9.38
N PHE A 130 -2.88 9.81 8.78
CA PHE A 130 -1.60 10.39 9.15
C PHE A 130 -0.96 10.99 7.89
N PRO A 131 -0.53 12.25 7.91
CA PRO A 131 0.27 12.81 6.82
C PRO A 131 1.52 11.94 6.58
N ASN A 132 1.80 11.65 5.33
CA ASN A 132 2.94 10.82 4.92
C ASN A 132 3.47 11.31 3.56
N ASP A 133 3.79 12.60 3.50
CA ASP A 133 4.25 13.24 2.28
C ASP A 133 5.56 12.62 1.80
N LEU A 134 5.64 12.40 0.49
CA LEU A 134 6.79 11.78 -0.15
C LEU A 134 7.57 12.83 -0.94
N SER A 135 8.85 12.93 -0.66
CA SER A 135 9.75 13.88 -1.35
C SER A 135 10.69 13.14 -2.28
N TYR A 136 10.78 13.58 -3.53
CA TYR A 136 11.56 12.94 -4.58
C TYR A 136 12.47 13.93 -5.27
N THR A 137 13.71 13.51 -5.57
CA THR A 137 14.51 14.15 -6.62
C THR A 137 13.89 13.87 -8.00
N ARG A 138 14.30 14.58 -9.04
CA ARG A 138 13.84 14.33 -10.41
C ARG A 138 13.99 12.87 -10.82
N GLU A 139 15.16 12.31 -10.62
CA GLU A 139 15.44 10.92 -10.96
C GLU A 139 14.54 9.94 -10.21
N GLN A 140 14.36 10.14 -8.89
CA GLN A 140 13.49 9.31 -8.08
C GLN A 140 12.02 9.42 -8.52
N TYR A 141 11.58 10.62 -8.86
CA TYR A 141 10.22 10.88 -9.33
C TYR A 141 9.94 10.14 -10.64
N LEU A 142 10.77 10.32 -11.64
CA LEU A 142 10.62 9.66 -12.94
C LEU A 142 10.73 8.14 -12.82
N ARG A 143 11.69 7.62 -12.04
CA ARG A 143 11.83 6.19 -11.78
C ARG A 143 10.56 5.61 -11.14
N ARG A 144 9.98 6.33 -10.18
CA ARG A 144 8.70 5.93 -9.59
C ARG A 144 7.59 5.87 -10.62
N MET A 145 7.47 6.85 -11.51
CA MET A 145 6.45 6.84 -12.56
C MET A 145 6.63 5.64 -13.49
N MET A 146 7.85 5.35 -13.90
CA MET A 146 8.18 4.21 -14.75
C MET A 146 7.93 2.85 -14.07
N SER A 147 7.88 2.79 -12.76
CA SER A 147 7.60 1.54 -12.01
C SER A 147 6.13 1.27 -11.75
N THR A 148 5.23 2.14 -12.19
CA THR A 148 3.79 1.94 -11.99
C THR A 148 3.21 0.91 -12.94
N SER A 149 2.13 0.24 -12.54
CA SER A 149 1.46 -0.79 -13.36
C SER A 149 0.81 -0.26 -14.64
N TYR A 150 0.62 1.06 -14.73
CA TYR A 150 0.06 1.75 -15.89
C TYR A 150 1.13 2.46 -16.72
N ALA A 151 2.41 2.35 -16.35
CA ALA A 151 3.50 2.96 -17.11
C ALA A 151 3.55 2.39 -18.54
N LEU A 152 3.90 3.27 -19.48
CA LEU A 152 4.10 2.84 -20.87
C LEU A 152 5.33 1.95 -20.99
N THR A 153 5.21 0.90 -21.78
CA THR A 153 6.30 -0.03 -22.09
C THR A 153 7.48 0.67 -22.77
N GLU A 154 8.65 0.08 -22.73
CA GLU A 154 9.85 0.66 -23.34
C GLU A 154 9.70 0.80 -24.86
N GLY A 155 10.11 1.98 -25.36
CA GLY A 155 10.12 2.32 -26.79
C GLY A 155 8.83 3.00 -27.28
N GLY A 156 9.00 4.09 -28.03
CA GLY A 156 7.91 4.81 -28.71
C GLY A 156 7.85 6.30 -28.38
N GLU A 157 7.28 7.06 -29.30
CA GLU A 157 7.11 8.53 -29.17
C GLU A 157 6.16 8.90 -28.02
N GLU A 158 5.14 8.07 -27.77
CA GLU A 158 4.18 8.29 -26.68
C GLU A 158 4.85 8.25 -25.31
N ARG A 159 5.79 7.31 -25.10
CA ARG A 159 6.54 7.24 -23.84
C ARG A 159 7.43 8.47 -23.64
N SER A 160 8.12 8.92 -24.69
CA SER A 160 8.93 10.15 -24.63
C SER A 160 8.07 11.35 -24.26
N SER A 161 6.94 11.52 -24.94
CA SER A 161 6.00 12.62 -24.68
C SER A 161 5.42 12.57 -23.26
N TRP A 162 5.13 11.37 -22.75
CA TRP A 162 4.68 11.17 -21.37
C TRP A 162 5.76 11.56 -20.35
N LEU A 163 7.01 11.13 -20.56
CA LEU A 163 8.12 11.49 -19.69
C LEU A 163 8.41 12.99 -19.72
N ASP A 164 8.42 13.61 -20.90
CA ASP A 164 8.58 15.05 -21.07
C ASP A 164 7.48 15.85 -20.31
N ALA A 165 6.24 15.35 -20.34
CA ALA A 165 5.16 15.98 -19.60
C ALA A 165 5.35 15.86 -18.07
N LEU A 166 5.86 14.73 -17.61
CA LEU A 166 6.18 14.53 -16.19
C LEU A 166 7.39 15.36 -15.74
N GLU A 167 8.40 15.53 -16.59
CA GLU A 167 9.53 16.41 -16.31
C GLU A 167 9.09 17.87 -16.19
N LYS A 168 8.25 18.36 -17.11
CA LYS A 168 7.66 19.70 -17.02
C LYS A 168 6.80 19.87 -15.77
N LEU A 169 6.10 18.84 -15.36
CA LEU A 169 5.36 18.84 -14.11
C LEU A 169 6.30 18.95 -12.91
N PHE A 170 7.38 18.17 -12.91
CA PHE A 170 8.41 18.26 -11.89
C PHE A 170 8.96 19.69 -11.78
N ASP A 171 9.41 20.28 -12.90
CA ASP A 171 9.97 21.65 -12.95
C ASP A 171 9.04 22.70 -12.36
N ARG A 172 7.75 22.51 -12.51
CA ARG A 172 6.74 23.44 -12.04
C ARG A 172 6.43 23.35 -10.56
N PHE A 173 6.61 22.17 -9.97
CA PHE A 173 6.31 21.91 -8.56
C PHE A 173 7.54 21.68 -7.69
N GLU A 174 8.73 21.71 -8.28
CA GLU A 174 9.95 21.49 -7.53
C GLU A 174 10.28 22.70 -6.63
N THR A 175 10.90 22.39 -5.50
CA THR A 175 11.52 23.35 -4.61
C THR A 175 12.85 22.77 -4.15
N GLU A 176 13.93 23.48 -4.34
CA GLU A 176 15.29 23.03 -3.98
C GLU A 176 15.67 21.69 -4.61
N GLY A 177 15.29 21.47 -5.88
CA GLY A 177 15.59 20.25 -6.63
C GLY A 177 14.74 19.04 -6.25
N ARG A 178 13.67 19.22 -5.48
CA ARG A 178 12.79 18.15 -5.02
C ARG A 178 11.32 18.49 -5.23
N VAL A 179 10.53 17.49 -5.52
CA VAL A 179 9.08 17.60 -5.53
C VAL A 179 8.49 16.88 -4.31
N THR A 180 7.54 17.53 -3.65
CA THR A 180 6.77 16.90 -2.58
C THR A 180 5.41 16.46 -3.13
N VAL A 181 5.13 15.17 -3.00
CA VAL A 181 3.85 14.57 -3.39
C VAL A 181 3.07 14.28 -2.10
N PRO A 182 2.01 15.02 -1.83
CA PRO A 182 1.18 14.81 -0.65
C PRO A 182 0.59 13.40 -0.61
N ASN A 183 0.82 12.71 0.48
CA ASN A 183 0.30 11.37 0.76
C ASN A 183 -0.22 11.30 2.20
N GLU A 184 -1.05 10.32 2.43
CA GLU A 184 -1.53 9.96 3.76
C GLU A 184 -1.44 8.46 3.98
N THR A 185 -1.15 8.05 5.21
CA THR A 185 -1.36 6.68 5.66
C THR A 185 -2.74 6.60 6.30
N VAL A 186 -3.61 5.76 5.73
CA VAL A 186 -4.96 5.51 6.23
C VAL A 186 -4.99 4.17 6.93
N VAL A 187 -5.48 4.14 8.16
CA VAL A 187 -5.61 2.93 8.98
C VAL A 187 -7.08 2.71 9.32
N TYR A 188 -7.61 1.56 8.93
CA TYR A 188 -8.93 1.08 9.33
C TYR A 188 -8.72 0.08 10.47
N LEU A 189 -9.14 0.45 11.68
CA LEU A 189 -8.91 -0.33 12.90
C LEU A 189 -10.24 -0.81 13.48
N GLY A 190 -10.40 -2.11 13.66
CA GLY A 190 -11.63 -2.68 14.19
C GLY A 190 -11.48 -4.12 14.67
N LYS A 191 -12.60 -4.68 15.11
CA LYS A 191 -12.75 -6.12 15.36
C LYS A 191 -13.45 -6.77 14.17
N CYS A 192 -13.03 -7.92 13.75
CA CYS A 192 -13.63 -8.65 12.63
C CYS A 192 -14.64 -9.71 13.07
#